data_aff6612ccac675cbe3ec6703adb10f64
#
_entry.id   aff6612ccac675cbe3ec6703adb10f64
#
_cell.length_a   1.000
_cell.length_b   1.000
_cell.length_c   1.000
_cell.angle_alpha   90.00
_cell.angle_beta   90.00
_cell.angle_gamma   90.00
#
_symmetry.space_group_name_H-M   'P 1'
#
loop_
_entity.id
_entity.type
_entity.pdbx_description
1 polymer ?
#
loop_
_entity_poly.entity_id
_entity_poly.type
_entity_poly.pdbx_seq_one_letter_code
_entity_poly.pdbx_strand_id
1 'polypeptide(L)'
;DKMKAFVFPGQGSQFVGMGKDLYDNNALAKELFDKADEILGFKITDIMFAGTDDQLKETKVTQPAVFLHSVISALCLGEEFKPAMVAGHSLGEFSALVAAGAMAFEDGLKLVAARANAMQKACEANPGTMAAIIGLPDEKVEEICAEVSTEGNVVVAANYNCPGQLVISGNVDAINAACEKLKAAGAKRALPLNCLLYTSPSPRDCS
;
A
#
# COMPACT_ATOMS: atom_id res chain seq x y z
N ASP A 1 3.14 -8.92 33.35
CA ASP A 1 2.42 -8.23 32.30
C ASP A 1 3.03 -8.60 30.95
N LYS A 2 2.22 -9.15 30.05
CA LYS A 2 2.69 -9.46 28.70
C LYS A 2 2.82 -8.14 27.92
N MET A 3 4.02 -7.85 27.41
CA MET A 3 4.22 -6.74 26.51
C MET A 3 3.42 -6.97 25.23
N LYS A 4 2.61 -5.98 24.83
CA LYS A 4 1.82 -6.01 23.60
C LYS A 4 2.50 -5.15 22.56
N ALA A 5 2.73 -5.70 21.37
CA ALA A 5 3.15 -4.95 20.18
C ALA A 5 1.98 -4.84 19.22
N PHE A 6 1.80 -3.65 18.63
CA PHE A 6 0.82 -3.39 17.60
C PHE A 6 1.54 -3.08 16.30
N VAL A 7 1.16 -3.78 15.25
CA VAL A 7 1.75 -3.65 13.92
C VAL A 7 0.69 -3.14 12.96
N PHE A 8 1.03 -2.10 12.22
CA PHE A 8 0.13 -1.45 11.27
C PHE A 8 0.52 -1.81 9.83
N PRO A 9 -0.45 -2.35 9.05
CA PRO A 9 -0.19 -2.78 7.69
C PRO A 9 -0.01 -1.61 6.73
N GLY A 10 0.62 -1.88 5.61
CA GLY A 10 0.71 -1.00 4.47
C GLY A 10 -0.27 -1.34 3.35
N GLN A 11 0.03 -0.80 2.17
CA GLN A 11 -0.75 -1.05 0.96
C GLN A 11 -0.83 -2.53 0.63
N GLY A 12 -2.01 -3.01 0.22
CA GLY A 12 -2.30 -4.42 -0.06
C GLY A 12 -3.20 -5.09 0.98
N SER A 13 -3.48 -4.43 2.09
CA SER A 13 -4.36 -4.94 3.16
C SER A 13 -5.81 -4.44 3.08
N GLN A 14 -6.15 -3.65 2.05
CA GLN A 14 -7.50 -3.15 1.83
C GLN A 14 -8.45 -4.26 1.36
N PHE A 15 -9.71 -4.16 1.75
CA PHE A 15 -10.79 -5.05 1.32
C PHE A 15 -12.14 -4.35 1.37
N VAL A 16 -13.06 -4.73 0.48
CA VAL A 16 -14.42 -4.18 0.45
C VAL A 16 -15.16 -4.53 1.74
N GLY A 17 -15.80 -3.53 2.35
CA GLY A 17 -16.48 -3.65 3.64
C GLY A 17 -15.61 -3.28 4.84
N MET A 18 -14.33 -2.96 4.62
CA MET A 18 -13.42 -2.59 5.70
C MET A 18 -13.93 -1.37 6.48
N GLY A 19 -14.00 -1.48 7.79
CA GLY A 19 -14.42 -0.40 8.68
C GLY A 19 -15.93 -0.20 8.84
N LYS A 20 -16.77 -0.88 8.08
CA LYS A 20 -18.23 -0.70 8.16
C LYS A 20 -18.81 -1.11 9.50
N ASP A 21 -18.35 -2.19 10.07
CA ASP A 21 -18.75 -2.68 11.38
C ASP A 21 -18.39 -1.67 12.49
N LEU A 22 -17.22 -1.07 12.41
CA LEU A 22 -16.82 0.01 13.33
C LEU A 22 -17.71 1.24 13.17
N TYR A 23 -17.98 1.66 11.94
CA TYR A 23 -18.85 2.80 11.66
C TYR A 23 -20.26 2.60 12.20
N ASP A 24 -20.84 1.43 12.03
CA ASP A 24 -22.20 1.12 12.44
C ASP A 24 -22.36 0.96 13.96
N ASN A 25 -21.31 0.54 14.67
CA ASN A 25 -21.40 0.14 16.08
C ASN A 25 -20.59 0.99 17.06
N ASN A 26 -19.84 1.98 16.59
CA ASN A 26 -18.99 2.81 17.43
C ASN A 26 -19.14 4.30 17.06
N ALA A 27 -19.60 5.11 18.03
CA ALA A 27 -19.85 6.53 17.79
C ALA A 27 -18.59 7.33 17.43
N LEU A 28 -17.45 7.01 18.06
CA LEU A 28 -16.17 7.63 17.72
C LEU A 28 -15.72 7.26 16.31
N ALA A 29 -15.85 5.99 15.93
CA ALA A 29 -15.54 5.56 14.58
C ALA A 29 -16.37 6.30 13.54
N LYS A 30 -17.68 6.41 13.77
CA LYS A 30 -18.58 7.16 12.87
C LYS A 30 -18.13 8.60 12.71
N GLU A 31 -17.83 9.29 13.80
CA GLU A 31 -17.35 10.67 13.79
C GLU A 31 -16.04 10.82 12.99
N LEU A 32 -15.08 9.93 13.22
CA LEU A 32 -13.78 9.96 12.55
C LEU A 32 -13.87 9.64 11.05
N PHE A 33 -14.71 8.68 10.66
CA PHE A 33 -14.94 8.39 9.25
C PHE A 33 -15.66 9.54 8.53
N ASP A 34 -16.68 10.13 9.16
CA ASP A 34 -17.38 11.29 8.59
C ASP A 34 -16.43 12.48 8.43
N LYS A 35 -15.57 12.71 9.42
CA LYS A 35 -14.53 13.75 9.35
C LYS A 35 -13.49 13.46 8.26
N ALA A 36 -13.16 12.21 8.05
CA ALA A 36 -12.25 11.81 6.96
C ALA A 36 -12.84 12.14 5.58
N ASP A 37 -14.12 11.89 5.36
CA ASP A 37 -14.79 12.27 4.11
C ASP A 37 -14.70 13.78 3.85
N GLU A 38 -14.88 14.62 4.89
CA GLU A 38 -14.74 16.07 4.80
C GLU A 38 -13.29 16.48 4.46
N ILE A 39 -12.31 15.93 5.15
CA ILE A 39 -10.88 16.26 4.95
C ILE A 39 -10.42 15.88 3.54
N LEU A 40 -10.82 14.72 3.06
CA LEU A 40 -10.43 14.21 1.75
C LEU A 40 -11.18 14.88 0.59
N GLY A 41 -12.35 15.45 0.85
CA GLY A 41 -13.18 16.08 -0.17
C GLY A 41 -13.92 15.09 -1.07
N PHE A 42 -13.95 13.81 -0.72
CA PHE A 42 -14.75 12.76 -1.36
C PHE A 42 -15.18 11.71 -0.35
N LYS A 43 -16.25 10.98 -0.66
CA LYS A 43 -16.78 9.94 0.24
C LYS A 43 -15.99 8.63 0.13
N ILE A 44 -14.84 8.60 0.80
CA ILE A 44 -14.04 7.38 0.90
C ILE A 44 -14.80 6.26 1.61
N THR A 45 -15.69 6.61 2.54
CA THR A 45 -16.54 5.66 3.25
C THR A 45 -17.43 4.85 2.31
N ASP A 46 -18.01 5.47 1.28
CA ASP A 46 -18.81 4.75 0.29
C ASP A 46 -17.97 3.67 -0.43
N ILE A 47 -16.72 4.01 -0.75
CA ILE A 47 -15.80 3.08 -1.43
C ILE A 47 -15.35 1.97 -0.48
N MET A 48 -14.97 2.33 0.75
CA MET A 48 -14.52 1.35 1.76
C MET A 48 -15.61 0.36 2.13
N PHE A 49 -16.84 0.82 2.31
CA PHE A 49 -17.93 0.00 2.84
C PHE A 49 -18.67 -0.79 1.77
N ALA A 50 -18.83 -0.26 0.59
CA ALA A 50 -19.66 -0.83 -0.47
C ALA A 50 -19.15 -0.59 -1.89
N GLY A 51 -17.91 -0.15 -2.07
CA GLY A 51 -17.30 0.02 -3.38
C GLY A 51 -16.86 -1.29 -4.02
N THR A 52 -16.03 -1.19 -5.03
CA THR A 52 -15.43 -2.32 -5.73
C THR A 52 -13.96 -2.49 -5.36
N ASP A 53 -13.42 -3.69 -5.57
CA ASP A 53 -11.98 -3.94 -5.40
C ASP A 53 -11.13 -3.01 -6.27
N ASP A 54 -11.58 -2.71 -7.49
CA ASP A 54 -10.87 -1.82 -8.40
C ASP A 54 -10.82 -0.38 -7.87
N GLN A 55 -11.91 0.13 -7.30
CA GLN A 55 -11.93 1.45 -6.65
C GLN A 55 -10.98 1.50 -5.45
N LEU A 56 -10.96 0.44 -4.62
CA LEU A 56 -10.06 0.35 -3.47
C LEU A 56 -8.58 0.21 -3.85
N LYS A 57 -8.29 -0.27 -5.04
CA LYS A 57 -6.91 -0.40 -5.54
C LYS A 57 -6.34 0.92 -6.04
N GLU A 58 -7.13 1.93 -6.33
CA GLU A 58 -6.62 3.25 -6.72
C GLU A 58 -5.74 3.83 -5.61
N THR A 59 -4.50 4.23 -5.92
CA THR A 59 -3.52 4.68 -4.91
C THR A 59 -4.05 5.79 -4.01
N LYS A 60 -4.76 6.76 -4.58
CA LYS A 60 -5.40 7.86 -3.83
C LYS A 60 -6.47 7.40 -2.83
N VAL A 61 -7.04 6.20 -3.03
CA VAL A 61 -8.04 5.59 -2.17
C VAL A 61 -7.41 4.59 -1.22
N THR A 62 -6.56 3.70 -1.73
CA THR A 62 -5.96 2.60 -0.96
C THR A 62 -5.22 3.11 0.27
N GLN A 63 -4.34 4.09 0.12
CA GLN A 63 -3.52 4.57 1.22
C GLN A 63 -4.35 5.21 2.33
N PRO A 64 -5.26 6.17 2.05
CA PRO A 64 -6.15 6.70 3.07
C PRO A 64 -7.06 5.63 3.68
N ALA A 65 -7.58 4.69 2.89
CA ALA A 65 -8.46 3.62 3.39
C ALA A 65 -7.76 2.74 4.42
N VAL A 66 -6.55 2.26 4.13
CA VAL A 66 -5.75 1.44 5.06
C VAL A 66 -5.38 2.25 6.31
N PHE A 67 -4.96 3.50 6.14
CA PHE A 67 -4.68 4.40 7.27
C PHE A 67 -5.90 4.56 8.18
N LEU A 68 -7.05 4.90 7.62
CA LEU A 68 -8.30 5.12 8.37
C LEU A 68 -8.73 3.87 9.13
N HIS A 69 -8.75 2.72 8.47
CA HIS A 69 -9.10 1.45 9.11
C HIS A 69 -8.18 1.12 10.27
N SER A 70 -6.87 1.26 10.08
CA SER A 70 -5.86 0.98 11.11
C SER A 70 -5.97 1.93 12.31
N VAL A 71 -6.00 3.23 12.06
CA VAL A 71 -6.01 4.25 13.12
C VAL A 71 -7.33 4.26 13.87
N ILE A 72 -8.45 4.23 13.18
CA ILE A 72 -9.77 4.25 13.81
C ILE A 72 -9.98 2.97 14.63
N SER A 73 -9.54 1.81 14.13
CA SER A 73 -9.55 0.58 14.93
C SER A 73 -8.77 0.72 16.22
N ALA A 74 -7.56 1.28 16.16
CA ALA A 74 -6.73 1.50 17.36
C ALA A 74 -7.37 2.49 18.35
N LEU A 75 -7.89 3.61 17.85
CA LEU A 75 -8.54 4.64 18.69
C LEU A 75 -9.82 4.12 19.33
N CYS A 76 -10.57 3.25 18.68
CA CYS A 76 -11.78 2.64 19.22
C CYS A 76 -11.50 1.59 20.30
N LEU A 77 -10.28 1.07 20.40
CA LEU A 77 -9.87 0.23 21.54
C LEU A 77 -9.75 1.02 22.84
N GLY A 78 -9.61 2.35 22.78
CA GLY A 78 -9.53 3.21 23.95
C GLY A 78 -8.44 2.76 24.93
N GLU A 79 -8.83 2.49 26.18
CA GLU A 79 -7.89 2.06 27.23
C GLU A 79 -7.29 0.67 27.01
N GLU A 80 -7.86 -0.15 26.14
CA GLU A 80 -7.28 -1.45 25.76
C GLU A 80 -6.07 -1.30 24.85
N PHE A 81 -5.95 -0.16 24.16
CA PHE A 81 -4.78 0.18 23.37
C PHE A 81 -3.66 0.70 24.26
N LYS A 82 -2.93 -0.23 24.87
CA LYS A 82 -1.74 0.03 25.70
C LYS A 82 -0.53 -0.64 25.08
N PRO A 83 0.03 -0.09 23.99
CA PRO A 83 1.17 -0.69 23.34
C PRO A 83 2.44 -0.49 24.17
N ALA A 84 3.21 -1.54 24.34
CA ALA A 84 4.61 -1.42 24.73
C ALA A 84 5.48 -0.98 23.53
N MET A 85 5.01 -1.32 22.31
CA MET A 85 5.67 -0.98 21.06
C MET A 85 4.63 -0.85 19.96
N VAL A 86 4.84 0.12 19.05
CA VAL A 86 4.12 0.24 17.78
C VAL A 86 5.12 0.20 16.63
N ALA A 87 4.74 -0.43 15.54
CA ALA A 87 5.52 -0.48 14.32
C ALA A 87 4.59 -0.43 13.11
N GLY A 88 5.08 0.08 12.00
CA GLY A 88 4.34 0.14 10.75
C GLY A 88 5.27 -0.02 9.56
N HIS A 89 4.78 -0.62 8.48
CA HIS A 89 5.51 -0.78 7.23
C HIS A 89 5.04 0.25 6.21
N SER A 90 5.97 1.10 5.74
CA SER A 90 5.69 2.16 4.75
C SER A 90 4.52 3.06 5.21
N LEU A 91 3.36 2.99 4.57
CA LEU A 91 2.13 3.68 4.99
C LEU A 91 1.79 3.44 6.47
N GLY A 92 2.02 2.24 6.98
CA GLY A 92 1.77 1.86 8.36
C GLY A 92 2.56 2.67 9.39
N GLU A 93 3.67 3.31 9.01
CA GLU A 93 4.41 4.22 9.89
C GLU A 93 3.56 5.44 10.29
N PHE A 94 2.80 6.01 9.35
CA PHE A 94 1.86 7.10 9.65
C PHE A 94 0.75 6.65 10.60
N SER A 95 0.21 5.45 10.37
CA SER A 95 -0.78 4.85 11.26
C SER A 95 -0.22 4.65 12.66
N ALA A 96 1.00 4.15 12.78
CA ALA A 96 1.68 3.96 14.06
C ALA A 96 1.90 5.29 14.81
N LEU A 97 2.34 6.34 14.11
CA LEU A 97 2.54 7.67 14.70
C LEU A 97 1.24 8.27 15.25
N VAL A 98 0.15 8.17 14.51
CA VAL A 98 -1.15 8.67 14.96
C VAL A 98 -1.70 7.83 16.13
N ALA A 99 -1.64 6.52 16.03
CA ALA A 99 -2.11 5.62 17.08
C ALA A 99 -1.32 5.79 18.38
N ALA A 100 -0.03 6.08 18.30
CA ALA A 100 0.83 6.37 19.45
C ALA A 100 0.66 7.78 20.04
N GLY A 101 -0.17 8.62 19.42
CA GLY A 101 -0.39 10.01 19.85
C GLY A 101 0.74 10.98 19.47
N ALA A 102 1.69 10.57 18.65
CA ALA A 102 2.79 11.41 18.17
C ALA A 102 2.36 12.37 17.05
N MET A 103 1.22 12.11 16.40
CA MET A 103 0.66 12.92 15.33
C MET A 103 -0.86 12.97 15.47
N ALA A 104 -1.46 14.14 15.21
CA ALA A 104 -2.91 14.28 15.21
C ALA A 104 -3.54 13.51 14.03
N PHE A 105 -4.73 12.96 14.23
CA PHE A 105 -5.48 12.21 13.21
C PHE A 105 -5.65 13.01 11.90
N GLU A 106 -6.05 14.28 12.00
CA GLU A 106 -6.24 15.13 10.82
C GLU A 106 -4.95 15.36 10.04
N ASP A 107 -3.86 15.61 10.74
CA ASP A 107 -2.56 15.85 10.13
C ASP A 107 -2.03 14.57 9.47
N GLY A 108 -2.18 13.44 10.13
CA GLY A 108 -1.82 12.14 9.59
C GLY A 108 -2.59 11.82 8.31
N LEU A 109 -3.90 12.03 8.31
CA LEU A 109 -4.74 11.80 7.13
C LEU A 109 -4.38 12.74 5.97
N LYS A 110 -4.13 14.01 6.23
CA LYS A 110 -3.69 14.98 5.21
C LYS A 110 -2.35 14.60 4.59
N LEU A 111 -1.39 14.17 5.41
CA LEU A 111 -0.08 13.71 4.94
C LEU A 111 -0.20 12.45 4.10
N VAL A 112 -0.99 11.47 4.52
CA VAL A 112 -1.23 10.24 3.76
C VAL A 112 -1.92 10.54 2.42
N ALA A 113 -2.90 11.43 2.41
CA ALA A 113 -3.58 11.87 1.18
C ALA A 113 -2.62 12.60 0.24
N ALA A 114 -1.79 13.49 0.75
CA ALA A 114 -0.78 14.20 -0.04
C ALA A 114 0.25 13.23 -0.64
N ARG A 115 0.71 12.26 0.15
CA ARG A 115 1.62 11.21 -0.32
C ARG A 115 0.98 10.37 -1.42
N ALA A 116 -0.26 9.93 -1.24
CA ALA A 116 -0.98 9.16 -2.24
C ALA A 116 -1.17 9.94 -3.56
N ASN A 117 -1.54 11.20 -3.49
CA ASN A 117 -1.68 12.07 -4.66
C ASN A 117 -0.34 12.31 -5.37
N ALA A 118 0.74 12.51 -4.62
CA ALA A 118 2.08 12.68 -5.19
C ALA A 118 2.55 11.41 -5.90
N MET A 119 2.35 10.24 -5.29
CA MET A 119 2.67 8.95 -5.89
C MET A 119 1.86 8.72 -7.17
N GLN A 120 0.58 9.03 -7.15
CA GLN A 120 -0.29 8.93 -8.31
C GLN A 120 0.19 9.82 -9.46
N LYS A 121 0.48 11.09 -9.20
CA LYS A 121 1.01 12.03 -10.22
C LYS A 121 2.35 11.58 -10.78
N ALA A 122 3.23 11.05 -9.94
CA ALA A 122 4.50 10.50 -10.39
C ALA A 122 4.30 9.30 -11.33
N CYS A 123 3.32 8.46 -11.06
CA CYS A 123 2.94 7.34 -11.92
C CYS A 123 2.33 7.79 -13.25
N GLU A 124 1.53 8.85 -13.24
CA GLU A 124 0.94 9.44 -14.45
C GLU A 124 2.00 10.10 -15.36
N ALA A 125 2.94 10.80 -14.75
CA ALA A 125 4.00 11.50 -15.47
C ALA A 125 5.03 10.54 -16.09
N ASN A 126 5.28 9.43 -15.43
CA ASN A 126 6.20 8.40 -15.90
C ASN A 126 5.46 7.05 -15.84
N PRO A 127 4.93 6.56 -16.97
CA PRO A 127 4.26 5.26 -17.02
C PRO A 127 5.24 4.14 -16.70
N GLY A 128 5.44 3.92 -15.43
CA GLY A 128 6.26 2.89 -14.84
C GLY A 128 5.43 2.04 -13.89
N THR A 129 5.97 0.95 -13.48
CA THR A 129 5.37 0.08 -12.47
C THR A 129 6.44 -0.52 -11.59
N MET A 130 6.02 -1.23 -10.57
CA MET A 130 6.89 -1.97 -9.65
C MET A 130 6.45 -3.43 -9.60
N ALA A 131 7.36 -4.30 -9.23
CA ALA A 131 7.03 -5.69 -8.93
C ALA A 131 7.76 -6.17 -7.69
N ALA A 132 7.07 -6.93 -6.85
CA ALA A 132 7.68 -7.61 -5.70
C ALA A 132 8.22 -8.97 -6.16
N ILE A 133 9.50 -9.22 -5.93
CA ILE A 133 10.19 -10.45 -6.28
C ILE A 133 10.54 -11.21 -5.00
N ILE A 134 10.12 -12.45 -4.93
CA ILE A 134 10.32 -13.30 -3.74
C ILE A 134 10.96 -14.62 -4.16
N GLY A 135 11.97 -15.01 -3.41
CA GLY A 135 12.58 -16.35 -3.50
C GLY A 135 13.75 -16.47 -4.43
N LEU A 136 14.36 -15.36 -4.87
CA LEU A 136 15.65 -15.34 -5.57
C LEU A 136 16.68 -14.50 -4.81
N PRO A 137 17.98 -14.83 -4.93
CA PRO A 137 19.05 -13.97 -4.44
C PRO A 137 19.03 -12.61 -5.12
N ASP A 138 19.38 -11.55 -4.38
CA ASP A 138 19.35 -10.17 -4.86
C ASP A 138 20.22 -9.98 -6.12
N GLU A 139 21.41 -10.57 -6.15
CA GLU A 139 22.34 -10.52 -7.29
C GLU A 139 21.72 -11.11 -8.56
N LYS A 140 20.95 -12.18 -8.43
CA LYS A 140 20.27 -12.81 -9.58
C LYS A 140 19.16 -11.93 -10.13
N VAL A 141 18.45 -11.24 -9.25
CA VAL A 141 17.41 -10.28 -9.66
C VAL A 141 18.05 -9.09 -10.37
N GLU A 142 19.13 -8.54 -9.84
CA GLU A 142 19.88 -7.43 -10.46
C GLU A 142 20.42 -7.81 -11.84
N GLU A 143 20.99 -9.01 -11.99
CA GLU A 143 21.48 -9.54 -13.26
C GLU A 143 20.37 -9.58 -14.32
N ILE A 144 19.20 -10.12 -13.96
CA ILE A 144 18.06 -10.23 -14.87
C ILE A 144 17.50 -8.84 -15.22
N CYS A 145 17.43 -7.92 -14.25
CA CYS A 145 17.04 -6.54 -14.53
C CYS A 145 17.98 -5.86 -15.52
N ALA A 146 19.28 -6.02 -15.36
CA ALA A 146 20.26 -5.48 -16.29
C ALA A 146 20.16 -6.11 -17.69
N GLU A 147 19.95 -7.42 -17.77
CA GLU A 147 19.79 -8.16 -19.03
C GLU A 147 18.54 -7.73 -19.82
N VAL A 148 17.44 -7.45 -19.12
CA VAL A 148 16.17 -7.06 -19.73
C VAL A 148 16.16 -5.58 -20.13
N SER A 149 16.92 -4.75 -19.44
CA SER A 149 16.93 -3.31 -19.69
C SER A 149 17.55 -2.96 -21.05
N THR A 150 16.88 -2.07 -21.77
CA THR A 150 17.34 -1.50 -23.05
C THR A 150 17.22 0.01 -23.00
N GLU A 151 17.75 0.71 -24.02
CA GLU A 151 17.61 2.16 -24.10
C GLU A 151 16.12 2.56 -24.17
N GLY A 152 15.67 3.39 -23.20
CA GLY A 152 14.28 3.83 -23.10
C GLY A 152 13.30 2.84 -22.45
N ASN A 153 13.75 1.63 -22.10
CA ASN A 153 12.94 0.60 -21.45
C ASN A 153 13.71 -0.07 -20.31
N VAL A 154 13.75 0.55 -19.16
CA VAL A 154 14.64 0.23 -18.04
C VAL A 154 13.87 -0.36 -16.86
N VAL A 155 14.46 -1.36 -16.21
CA VAL A 155 14.04 -1.91 -14.93
C VAL A 155 15.26 -2.03 -14.00
N VAL A 156 15.07 -1.63 -12.74
CA VAL A 156 16.12 -1.66 -11.72
C VAL A 156 15.59 -2.18 -10.39
N ALA A 157 16.47 -2.74 -9.58
CA ALA A 157 16.16 -3.00 -8.17
C ALA A 157 15.99 -1.67 -7.44
N ALA A 158 14.86 -1.52 -6.73
CA ALA A 158 14.49 -0.27 -6.06
C ALA A 158 14.52 -0.39 -4.53
N ASN A 159 13.97 -1.46 -3.95
CA ASN A 159 13.90 -1.68 -2.52
C ASN A 159 14.34 -3.09 -2.15
N TYR A 160 15.28 -3.17 -1.23
CA TYR A 160 15.76 -4.42 -0.63
C TYR A 160 15.10 -4.58 0.74
N ASN A 161 14.01 -5.36 0.80
CA ASN A 161 13.24 -5.52 2.04
C ASN A 161 13.92 -6.48 3.03
N CYS A 162 14.33 -7.63 2.54
CA CYS A 162 15.13 -8.62 3.27
C CYS A 162 15.77 -9.58 2.25
N PRO A 163 16.73 -10.42 2.64
CA PRO A 163 17.32 -11.41 1.75
C PRO A 163 16.25 -12.26 1.05
N GLY A 164 16.28 -12.29 -0.28
CA GLY A 164 15.31 -13.01 -1.10
C GLY A 164 13.95 -12.31 -1.29
N GLN A 165 13.84 -11.04 -0.90
CA GLN A 165 12.63 -10.23 -1.08
C GLN A 165 12.99 -8.80 -1.45
N LEU A 166 12.84 -8.46 -2.71
CA LEU A 166 13.12 -7.12 -3.19
C LEU A 166 12.03 -6.62 -4.17
N VAL A 167 12.01 -5.32 -4.37
CA VAL A 167 11.10 -4.65 -5.30
C VAL A 167 11.90 -4.12 -6.48
N ILE A 168 11.46 -4.43 -7.69
CA ILE A 168 11.97 -3.85 -8.94
C ILE A 168 11.04 -2.76 -9.44
N SER A 169 11.59 -1.75 -10.09
CA SER A 169 10.85 -0.60 -10.63
C SER A 169 11.34 -0.28 -12.03
N GLY A 170 10.44 0.12 -12.90
CA GLY A 170 10.80 0.49 -14.26
C GLY A 170 9.60 0.70 -15.18
N ASN A 171 9.88 0.75 -16.47
CA ASN A 171 8.85 0.81 -17.51
C ASN A 171 8.00 -0.46 -17.49
N VAL A 172 6.71 -0.34 -17.83
CA VAL A 172 5.76 -1.46 -17.78
C VAL A 172 6.27 -2.67 -18.59
N ASP A 173 6.72 -2.45 -19.83
CA ASP A 173 7.23 -3.53 -20.68
C ASP A 173 8.49 -4.20 -20.10
N ALA A 174 9.40 -3.41 -19.53
CA ALA A 174 10.61 -3.94 -18.90
C ALA A 174 10.28 -4.74 -17.63
N ILE A 175 9.34 -4.28 -16.82
CA ILE A 175 8.85 -5.01 -15.64
C ILE A 175 8.20 -6.34 -16.04
N ASN A 176 7.36 -6.36 -17.05
CA ASN A 176 6.72 -7.59 -17.52
C ASN A 176 7.77 -8.60 -18.03
N ALA A 177 8.71 -8.15 -18.84
CA ALA A 177 9.80 -8.99 -19.33
C ALA A 177 10.69 -9.51 -18.17
N ALA A 178 10.99 -8.66 -17.20
CA ALA A 178 11.75 -9.06 -16.02
C ALA A 178 10.99 -10.11 -15.19
N CYS A 179 9.69 -9.91 -14.95
CA CYS A 179 8.85 -10.86 -14.23
C CYS A 179 8.86 -12.24 -14.90
N GLU A 180 8.71 -12.31 -16.20
CA GLU A 180 8.76 -13.59 -16.95
C GLU A 180 10.11 -14.31 -16.78
N LYS A 181 11.22 -13.58 -16.94
CA LYS A 181 12.56 -14.14 -16.75
C LYS A 181 12.84 -14.54 -15.31
N LEU A 182 12.41 -13.75 -14.34
CA LEU A 182 12.58 -14.04 -12.92
C LEU A 182 11.83 -15.31 -12.50
N LYS A 183 10.61 -15.51 -13.02
CA LYS A 183 9.86 -16.75 -12.81
C LYS A 183 10.58 -17.94 -13.42
N ALA A 184 11.04 -17.81 -14.66
CA ALA A 184 11.83 -18.86 -15.33
C ALA A 184 13.13 -19.20 -14.58
N ALA A 185 13.71 -18.23 -13.87
CA ALA A 185 14.90 -18.41 -13.03
C ALA A 185 14.58 -19.01 -11.64
N GLY A 186 13.31 -19.22 -11.31
CA GLY A 186 12.90 -19.89 -10.08
C GLY A 186 12.36 -18.97 -8.97
N ALA A 187 11.98 -17.73 -9.28
CA ALA A 187 11.29 -16.87 -8.32
C ALA A 187 10.01 -17.54 -7.85
N LYS A 188 9.78 -17.57 -6.53
CA LYS A 188 8.54 -18.08 -5.94
C LYS A 188 7.36 -17.18 -6.27
N ARG A 189 7.59 -15.87 -6.35
CA ARG A 189 6.63 -14.84 -6.75
C ARG A 189 7.34 -13.72 -7.49
N ALA A 190 6.72 -13.25 -8.55
CA ALA A 190 7.03 -12.01 -9.24
C ALA A 190 5.69 -11.31 -9.48
N LEU A 191 5.30 -10.45 -8.52
CA LEU A 191 3.98 -9.80 -8.48
C LEU A 191 4.12 -8.35 -8.87
N PRO A 192 3.54 -7.92 -10.01
CA PRO A 192 3.42 -6.51 -10.32
C PRO A 192 2.66 -5.79 -9.21
N LEU A 193 3.26 -4.74 -8.67
CA LEU A 193 2.62 -3.82 -7.76
C LEU A 193 2.02 -2.73 -8.62
N ASN A 194 0.73 -2.83 -8.89
CA ASN A 194 0.06 -1.86 -9.74
C ASN A 194 0.22 -0.45 -9.17
N CYS A 195 0.93 0.39 -9.90
CA CYS A 195 0.67 1.82 -9.90
C CYS A 195 -0.68 1.99 -10.58
N LEU A 196 -1.77 1.93 -9.77
CA LEU A 196 -3.11 1.73 -10.28
C LEU A 196 -3.69 3.00 -10.85
N LEU A 197 -3.33 3.27 -12.07
CA LEU A 197 -4.00 4.25 -12.90
C LEU A 197 -4.40 3.74 -14.26
N TYR A 198 -4.18 2.49 -14.53
CA TYR A 198 -4.66 1.91 -15.77
C TYR A 198 -5.68 0.84 -15.47
N THR A 199 -6.94 1.17 -15.70
CA THR A 199 -7.93 0.28 -16.26
C THR A 199 -7.41 -0.26 -17.59
N SER A 200 -6.36 -1.07 -17.56
CA SER A 200 -6.13 -2.00 -18.63
C SER A 200 -7.17 -3.10 -18.47
N PRO A 201 -8.00 -3.37 -19.47
CA PRO A 201 -9.02 -4.40 -19.39
C PRO A 201 -8.45 -5.83 -19.37
N SER A 202 -7.16 -5.99 -19.13
CA SER A 202 -6.52 -7.28 -18.94
C SER A 202 -5.24 -7.10 -18.13
N PRO A 203 -5.26 -7.37 -16.80
CA PRO A 203 -4.03 -7.73 -16.15
C PRO A 203 -3.61 -9.08 -16.73
N ARG A 204 -2.62 -9.09 -17.59
CA ARG A 204 -1.85 -10.30 -17.80
C ARG A 204 -1.11 -10.53 -16.51
N ASP A 205 -1.71 -11.37 -15.70
CA ASP A 205 -1.10 -11.87 -14.50
C ASP A 205 0.29 -12.39 -14.83
N CYS A 206 1.29 -11.83 -14.16
CA CYS A 206 2.48 -12.61 -13.89
C CYS A 206 2.11 -13.68 -12.83
N SER A 207 1.15 -14.51 -13.08
CA SER A 207 0.77 -15.66 -12.24
C SER A 207 1.40 -16.95 -12.74
#